data_0d9ce35ef973c4810e45e4465bca2ddd
#
_entry.id   0d9ce35ef973c4810e45e4465bca2ddd
#
_cell.length_a   1.000
_cell.length_b   1.000
_cell.length_c   1.000
_cell.angle_alpha   90.00
_cell.angle_beta   90.00
_cell.angle_gamma   90.00
#
_symmetry.space_group_name_H-M   'P 1'
#
loop_
_entity.id
_entity.type
_entity.pdbx_description
1 polymer ?
#
loop_
_entity_poly.entity_id
_entity_poly.type
_entity_poly.pdbx_seq_one_letter_code
_entity_poly.pdbx_strand_id
1 'polypeptide(L)'
;MVKKIVKGKQIFARKAQPATEADRQVVTDLIDTLRANREICVGMAANMIGVNKSIIVVASGPFQFAMINPVIIKKSGEYKTEEGCLSLDGVRPCIRYNEIEVDYLDSNFKPQHGKYSGFTAQVIQHDECDIIGTS
;
A
#
# COMPACT_ATOMS: atom_id res chain seq x y z
N MET A 1 15.80 7.00 -0.47
CA MET A 1 16.43 6.70 -1.77
C MET A 1 15.39 6.12 -2.72
N VAL A 2 15.31 6.65 -3.91
CA VAL A 2 14.39 6.12 -4.92
C VAL A 2 14.85 4.74 -5.35
N LYS A 3 13.94 3.76 -5.36
CA LYS A 3 14.21 2.38 -5.75
C LYS A 3 13.53 2.04 -7.08
N LYS A 4 14.07 1.06 -7.78
CA LYS A 4 13.48 0.55 -9.01
C LYS A 4 12.25 -0.28 -8.67
N ILE A 5 11.15 -0.07 -9.42
CA ILE A 5 9.92 -0.85 -9.25
C ILE A 5 10.13 -2.25 -9.85
N VAL A 6 9.89 -3.27 -9.04
CA VAL A 6 10.00 -4.67 -9.44
C VAL A 6 8.73 -5.08 -10.19
N LYS A 7 8.89 -5.83 -11.27
CA LYS A 7 7.79 -6.31 -12.11
C LYS A 7 7.57 -7.81 -11.91
N GLY A 8 6.33 -8.26 -12.11
CA GLY A 8 5.98 -9.67 -12.13
C GLY A 8 5.09 -10.09 -10.97
N LYS A 9 4.36 -11.20 -11.16
CA LYS A 9 3.37 -11.69 -10.20
C LYS A 9 4.00 -12.28 -8.93
N GLN A 10 5.22 -12.78 -9.01
CA GLN A 10 5.86 -13.47 -7.89
C GLN A 10 6.11 -12.56 -6.69
N ILE A 11 6.19 -11.24 -6.88
CA ILE A 11 6.36 -10.32 -5.75
C ILE A 11 5.13 -10.27 -4.86
N PHE A 12 3.96 -10.66 -5.38
CA PHE A 12 2.70 -10.69 -4.64
C PHE A 12 2.30 -12.09 -4.19
N ALA A 13 3.10 -13.11 -4.48
CA ALA A 13 2.78 -14.49 -4.18
C ALA A 13 2.95 -14.86 -2.71
N ARG A 14 3.68 -14.05 -1.95
CA ARG A 14 3.95 -14.31 -0.54
C ARG A 14 3.38 -13.22 0.34
N LYS A 15 2.81 -13.62 1.47
CA LYS A 15 2.38 -12.69 2.50
C LYS A 15 3.62 -11.97 3.07
N ALA A 16 3.54 -10.65 3.19
CA ALA A 16 4.63 -9.86 3.72
C ALA A 16 4.86 -10.13 5.21
N GLN A 17 6.11 -10.06 5.63
CA GLN A 17 6.49 -10.20 7.02
C GLN A 17 6.19 -8.90 7.77
N PRO A 18 5.88 -8.97 9.09
CA PRO A 18 5.71 -7.76 9.88
C PRO A 18 6.98 -6.90 9.83
N ALA A 19 6.79 -5.59 9.72
CA ALA A 19 7.89 -4.63 9.75
C ALA A 19 8.23 -4.24 11.19
N THR A 20 9.49 -3.91 11.42
CA THR A 20 9.99 -3.45 12.73
C THR A 20 10.76 -2.14 12.54
N GLU A 21 11.21 -1.55 13.62
CA GLU A 21 12.01 -0.32 13.56
C GLU A 21 13.29 -0.47 12.74
N ALA A 22 13.80 -1.70 12.60
CA ALA A 22 14.93 -1.98 11.73
C ALA A 22 14.62 -1.70 10.24
N ASP A 23 13.35 -1.61 9.89
CA ASP A 23 12.89 -1.37 8.52
C ASP A 23 12.63 0.12 8.22
N ARG A 24 13.08 1.05 9.06
CA ARG A 24 12.86 2.49 8.87
C ARG A 24 13.37 2.99 7.52
N GLN A 25 14.51 2.49 7.07
CA GLN A 25 15.06 2.87 5.77
C GLN A 25 14.15 2.46 4.62
N VAL A 26 13.48 1.31 4.75
CA VAL A 26 12.51 0.85 3.75
C VAL A 26 11.35 1.83 3.64
N VAL A 27 10.86 2.36 4.76
CA VAL A 27 9.79 3.36 4.77
C VAL A 27 10.22 4.61 4.00
N THR A 28 11.42 5.12 4.27
CA THR A 28 11.97 6.28 3.59
C THR A 28 12.12 6.03 2.09
N ASP A 29 12.69 4.88 1.72
CA ASP A 29 12.89 4.50 0.32
C ASP A 29 11.55 4.39 -0.42
N LEU A 30 10.54 3.85 0.23
CA LEU A 30 9.21 3.68 -0.36
C LEU A 30 8.53 5.03 -0.59
N ILE A 31 8.63 5.94 0.36
CA ILE A 31 8.11 7.30 0.21
C ILE A 31 8.82 8.03 -0.93
N ASP A 32 10.15 7.93 -0.99
CA ASP A 32 10.94 8.57 -2.05
C ASP A 32 10.57 8.01 -3.43
N THR A 33 10.38 6.70 -3.51
CA THR A 33 10.00 6.03 -4.76
C THR A 33 8.60 6.45 -5.22
N LEU A 34 7.65 6.54 -4.28
CA LEU A 34 6.30 7.03 -4.61
C LEU A 34 6.35 8.47 -5.12
N ARG A 35 7.11 9.35 -4.48
CA ARG A 35 7.27 10.74 -4.93
C ARG A 35 7.82 10.83 -6.34
N ALA A 36 8.77 9.97 -6.67
CA ALA A 36 9.37 9.93 -8.01
C ALA A 36 8.38 9.44 -9.07
N ASN A 37 7.31 8.76 -8.67
CA ASN A 37 6.33 8.18 -9.58
C ASN A 37 4.93 8.79 -9.40
N ARG A 38 4.83 9.99 -8.82
CA ARG A 38 3.55 10.63 -8.48
C ARG A 38 2.61 10.85 -9.65
N GLU A 39 3.12 11.00 -10.85
CA GLU A 39 2.28 11.21 -12.04
C GLU A 39 1.56 9.93 -12.48
N ILE A 40 2.06 8.77 -12.09
CA ILE A 40 1.55 7.48 -12.55
C ILE A 40 1.16 6.55 -11.41
N CYS A 41 1.39 6.96 -10.15
CA CYS A 41 1.14 6.10 -8.99
C CYS A 41 0.69 6.92 -7.79
N VAL A 42 -0.33 6.44 -7.09
CA VAL A 42 -0.90 7.11 -5.90
C VAL A 42 -0.73 6.28 -4.63
N GLY A 43 -0.16 5.10 -4.74
CA GLY A 43 0.12 4.23 -3.61
C GLY A 43 1.11 3.15 -4.00
N MET A 44 1.81 2.60 -3.00
CA MET A 44 2.85 1.62 -3.25
C MET A 44 3.07 0.75 -2.02
N ALA A 45 3.33 -0.54 -2.24
CA ALA A 45 3.67 -1.48 -1.17
C ALA A 45 5.16 -1.81 -1.24
N ALA A 46 5.76 -2.20 -0.12
CA ALA A 46 7.19 -2.47 -0.02
C ALA A 46 7.65 -3.58 -0.97
N ASN A 47 6.79 -4.58 -1.23
CA ASN A 47 7.15 -5.64 -2.18
C ASN A 47 7.38 -5.11 -3.60
N MET A 48 6.82 -3.96 -3.95
CA MET A 48 7.05 -3.34 -5.26
C MET A 48 8.47 -2.78 -5.43
N ILE A 49 9.20 -2.61 -4.35
CA ILE A 49 10.64 -2.26 -4.38
C ILE A 49 11.51 -3.43 -3.91
N GLY A 50 10.96 -4.64 -3.93
CA GLY A 50 11.69 -5.86 -3.66
C GLY A 50 11.85 -6.23 -2.18
N VAL A 51 11.09 -5.62 -1.29
CA VAL A 51 11.18 -5.87 0.16
C VAL A 51 9.89 -6.53 0.64
N ASN A 52 9.99 -7.75 1.18
CA ASN A 52 8.83 -8.51 1.64
C ASN A 52 8.42 -8.13 3.07
N LYS A 53 8.05 -6.87 3.27
CA LYS A 53 7.62 -6.33 4.57
C LYS A 53 6.25 -5.67 4.45
N SER A 54 5.49 -5.69 5.55
CA SER A 54 4.14 -5.15 5.60
C SER A 54 4.16 -3.64 5.78
N ILE A 55 4.51 -2.93 4.70
CA ILE A 55 4.57 -1.47 4.65
C ILE A 55 3.90 -1.01 3.37
N ILE A 56 2.99 -0.05 3.49
CA ILE A 56 2.43 0.64 2.33
C ILE A 56 2.61 2.14 2.49
N VAL A 57 2.62 2.87 1.39
CA VAL A 57 2.58 4.34 1.38
C VAL A 57 1.46 4.79 0.45
N VAL A 58 0.82 5.88 0.82
CA VAL A 58 -0.34 6.41 0.12
C VAL A 58 -0.16 7.89 -0.09
N ALA A 59 -0.47 8.36 -1.30
CA ALA A 59 -0.50 9.78 -1.62
C ALA A 59 -1.92 10.31 -1.38
N SER A 60 -2.04 11.42 -0.64
CA SER A 60 -3.30 12.09 -0.38
C SER A 60 -3.06 13.58 -0.62
N GLY A 61 -3.54 14.08 -1.77
CA GLY A 61 -3.24 15.44 -2.20
C GLY A 61 -1.73 15.66 -2.34
N PRO A 62 -1.17 16.74 -1.78
CA PRO A 62 0.28 16.98 -1.85
C PRO A 62 1.10 16.17 -0.86
N PHE A 63 0.45 15.37 0.00
CA PHE A 63 1.10 14.63 1.07
C PHE A 63 1.22 13.15 0.75
N GLN A 64 2.23 12.50 1.34
CA GLN A 64 2.39 11.06 1.35
C GLN A 64 2.50 10.60 2.79
N PHE A 65 1.86 9.48 3.11
CA PHE A 65 1.98 8.90 4.45
C PHE A 65 2.19 7.39 4.37
N ALA A 66 2.91 6.87 5.36
CA ALA A 66 3.18 5.45 5.46
C ALA A 66 2.22 4.79 6.45
N MET A 67 1.84 3.55 6.13
CA MET A 67 1.12 2.69 7.05
C MET A 67 1.95 1.42 7.23
N ILE A 68 2.44 1.20 8.44
CA ILE A 68 3.28 0.06 8.77
C ILE A 68 2.42 -0.97 9.49
N ASN A 69 2.49 -2.22 9.05
CA ASN A 69 1.66 -3.32 9.54
C ASN A 69 0.17 -2.98 9.55
N PRO A 70 -0.39 -2.47 8.43
CA PRO A 70 -1.78 -2.05 8.39
C PRO A 70 -2.73 -3.26 8.48
N VAL A 71 -3.83 -3.09 9.23
CA VAL A 71 -4.89 -4.08 9.33
C VAL A 71 -6.22 -3.36 9.14
N ILE A 72 -6.98 -3.76 8.14
CA ILE A 72 -8.33 -3.23 7.90
C ILE A 72 -9.26 -3.96 8.88
N ILE A 73 -9.81 -3.21 9.85
CA ILE A 73 -10.64 -3.77 10.91
C ILE A 73 -12.14 -3.62 10.67
N LYS A 74 -12.53 -2.67 9.80
CA LYS A 74 -13.92 -2.49 9.40
C LYS A 74 -13.95 -2.04 7.95
N LYS A 75 -15.00 -2.47 7.24
CA LYS A 75 -15.23 -2.07 5.85
C LYS A 75 -16.74 -2.11 5.56
N SER A 76 -17.20 -1.15 4.73
CA SER A 76 -18.60 -1.04 4.32
C SER A 76 -18.74 -0.39 2.96
N GLY A 77 -19.86 -0.61 2.30
CA GLY A 77 -20.12 -0.02 0.99
C GLY A 77 -19.40 -0.75 -0.13
N GLU A 78 -19.63 -2.06 -0.27
CA GLU A 78 -19.01 -2.89 -1.32
C GLU A 78 -19.34 -2.37 -2.72
N TYR A 79 -18.33 -2.33 -3.58
CA TYR A 79 -18.51 -2.04 -5.00
C TYR A 79 -17.47 -2.77 -5.86
N LYS A 80 -17.79 -2.96 -7.14
CA LYS A 80 -16.90 -3.59 -8.11
C LYS A 80 -16.17 -2.51 -8.91
N THR A 81 -14.89 -2.73 -9.18
CA THR A 81 -14.07 -1.81 -9.96
C THR A 81 -12.95 -2.57 -10.67
N GLU A 82 -12.18 -1.87 -11.48
CA GLU A 82 -10.99 -2.40 -12.12
C GLU A 82 -9.78 -1.57 -11.68
N GLU A 83 -8.66 -2.23 -11.42
CA GLU A 83 -7.44 -1.59 -10.95
C GLU A 83 -6.23 -2.11 -11.68
N GLY A 84 -5.25 -1.21 -11.88
CA GLY A 84 -3.94 -1.54 -12.40
C GLY A 84 -2.86 -1.35 -11.37
N CYS A 85 -1.69 -1.93 -11.62
CA CYS A 85 -0.52 -1.81 -10.76
C CYS A 85 0.73 -1.65 -11.62
N LEU A 86 1.68 -0.80 -11.21
CA LEU A 86 2.93 -0.60 -11.94
C LEU A 86 3.76 -1.88 -12.08
N SER A 87 3.62 -2.82 -11.15
CA SER A 87 4.34 -4.09 -11.16
C SER A 87 3.68 -5.17 -12.02
N LEU A 88 2.47 -4.93 -12.51
CA LEU A 88 1.70 -5.88 -13.32
C LEU A 88 1.13 -5.19 -14.55
N ASP A 89 1.09 -5.91 -15.67
CA ASP A 89 0.48 -5.41 -16.90
C ASP A 89 -1.05 -5.53 -16.85
N GLY A 90 -1.74 -4.56 -17.47
CA GLY A 90 -3.19 -4.55 -17.62
C GLY A 90 -3.93 -4.16 -16.35
N VAL A 91 -5.25 -4.31 -16.40
CA VAL A 91 -6.15 -4.03 -15.27
C VAL A 91 -6.87 -5.31 -14.87
N ARG A 92 -7.32 -5.37 -13.61
CA ARG A 92 -7.98 -6.54 -13.04
C ARG A 92 -9.26 -6.12 -12.33
N PRO A 93 -10.34 -6.91 -12.45
CA PRO A 93 -11.54 -6.64 -11.66
C PRO A 93 -11.27 -6.95 -10.18
N CYS A 94 -11.84 -6.15 -9.32
CA CYS A 94 -11.71 -6.35 -7.88
C CYS A 94 -12.91 -5.77 -7.13
N ILE A 95 -13.09 -6.23 -5.89
CA ILE A 95 -14.13 -5.73 -4.99
C ILE A 95 -13.44 -4.81 -3.99
N ARG A 96 -14.01 -3.62 -3.80
CA ARG A 96 -13.53 -2.64 -2.84
C ARG A 96 -14.67 -2.13 -1.99
N TYR A 97 -14.34 -1.38 -0.95
CA TYR A 97 -15.32 -0.82 -0.01
C TYR A 97 -15.16 0.69 0.04
N ASN A 98 -16.30 1.40 0.07
CA ASN A 98 -16.29 2.87 0.09
C ASN A 98 -15.73 3.45 1.38
N GLU A 99 -15.88 2.74 2.49
CA GLU A 99 -15.39 3.18 3.80
C GLU A 99 -14.65 2.06 4.50
N ILE A 100 -13.50 2.39 5.09
CA ILE A 100 -12.68 1.44 5.85
C ILE A 100 -12.17 2.10 7.13
N GLU A 101 -11.88 1.25 8.14
CA GLU A 101 -11.13 1.66 9.33
C GLU A 101 -9.89 0.78 9.40
N VAL A 102 -8.75 1.40 9.67
CA VAL A 102 -7.44 0.74 9.62
C VAL A 102 -6.67 1.03 10.89
N ASP A 103 -6.11 -0.02 11.50
CA ASP A 103 -5.12 0.10 12.56
C ASP A 103 -3.74 -0.07 11.92
N TYR A 104 -2.80 0.80 12.24
CA TYR A 104 -1.46 0.76 11.65
C TYR A 104 -0.45 1.47 12.55
N LEU A 105 0.83 1.34 12.22
CA LEU A 105 1.89 2.15 12.82
C LEU A 105 2.27 3.25 11.83
N ASP A 106 2.51 4.46 12.34
CA ASP A 106 2.97 5.56 11.50
C ASP A 106 4.49 5.48 11.26
N SER A 107 5.05 6.47 10.57
CA SER A 107 6.49 6.48 10.26
C SER A 107 7.40 6.51 11.50
N ASN A 108 6.85 6.84 12.66
CA ASN A 108 7.56 6.81 13.95
C ASN A 108 7.27 5.52 14.73
N PHE A 109 6.60 4.54 14.09
CA PHE A 109 6.20 3.27 14.70
C PHE A 109 5.26 3.43 15.90
N LYS A 110 4.46 4.49 15.88
CA LYS A 110 3.42 4.73 16.89
C LYS A 110 2.08 4.22 16.41
N PRO A 111 1.30 3.52 17.26
CA PRO A 111 -0.03 3.01 16.87
C PRO A 111 -0.97 4.14 16.48
N GLN A 112 -1.67 3.93 15.36
CA GLN A 112 -2.66 4.84 14.84
C GLN A 112 -3.92 4.08 14.45
N HIS A 113 -5.06 4.78 14.46
CA HIS A 113 -6.33 4.28 13.97
C HIS A 113 -6.92 5.35 13.06
N GLY A 114 -7.25 4.99 11.83
CA GLY A 114 -7.80 5.95 10.88
C GLY A 114 -9.04 5.45 10.17
N LYS A 115 -9.89 6.39 9.78
CA LYS A 115 -11.06 6.13 8.94
C LYS A 115 -10.80 6.77 7.59
N TYR A 116 -11.04 6.01 6.53
CA TYR A 116 -10.79 6.47 5.16
C TYR A 116 -11.98 6.14 4.28
N SER A 117 -12.21 6.97 3.27
CA SER A 117 -13.31 6.79 2.33
C SER A 117 -12.88 7.15 0.92
N GLY A 118 -13.72 6.83 -0.06
CA GLY A 118 -13.51 7.20 -1.45
C GLY A 118 -12.22 6.65 -2.03
N PHE A 119 -11.52 7.47 -2.81
CA PHE A 119 -10.33 7.05 -3.53
C PHE A 119 -9.17 6.67 -2.60
N THR A 120 -8.98 7.41 -1.51
CA THR A 120 -7.93 7.07 -0.53
C THR A 120 -8.16 5.66 0.05
N ALA A 121 -9.41 5.33 0.39
CA ALA A 121 -9.75 3.99 0.87
C ALA A 121 -9.48 2.93 -0.20
N GLN A 122 -9.76 3.23 -1.46
CA GLN A 122 -9.48 2.30 -2.57
C GLN A 122 -7.98 2.02 -2.68
N VAL A 123 -7.14 3.05 -2.62
CA VAL A 123 -5.68 2.91 -2.71
C VAL A 123 -5.14 2.07 -1.56
N ILE A 124 -5.60 2.33 -0.34
CA ILE A 124 -5.17 1.57 0.84
C ILE A 124 -5.54 0.09 0.68
N GLN A 125 -6.75 -0.22 0.24
CA GLN A 125 -7.19 -1.60 0.04
C GLN A 125 -6.37 -2.31 -1.04
N HIS A 126 -6.06 -1.62 -2.14
CA HIS A 126 -5.23 -2.17 -3.21
C HIS A 126 -3.84 -2.54 -2.69
N ASP A 127 -3.17 -1.62 -2.00
CA ASP A 127 -1.83 -1.85 -1.48
C ASP A 127 -1.82 -2.91 -0.37
N GLU A 128 -2.85 -2.95 0.46
CA GLU A 128 -2.97 -3.93 1.53
C GLU A 128 -3.15 -5.34 0.96
N CYS A 129 -3.93 -5.49 -0.13
CA CYS A 129 -4.03 -6.77 -0.84
C CYS A 129 -2.67 -7.26 -1.33
N ASP A 130 -1.83 -6.35 -1.82
CA ASP A 130 -0.50 -6.71 -2.31
C ASP A 130 0.37 -7.31 -1.21
N ILE A 131 0.31 -6.78 0.00
CA ILE A 131 1.15 -7.27 1.09
C ILE A 131 0.60 -8.51 1.78
N ILE A 132 -0.67 -8.85 1.60
CA ILE A 132 -1.22 -10.10 2.15
C ILE A 132 -1.21 -11.25 1.14
N GLY A 133 -0.68 -11.01 -0.07
CA GLY A 133 -0.50 -12.06 -1.08
C GLY A 133 -1.77 -12.44 -1.85
N THR A 134 -2.74 -11.55 -1.95
CA THR A 134 -4.03 -11.82 -2.62
C THR A 134 -4.32 -10.89 -3.80
N SER A 135 -3.33 -10.24 -4.33
CA SER A 135 -3.52 -9.32 -5.47
C SER A 135 -3.93 -10.00 -6.77
#